data_8171efcf0c7c5f4e75205885ff9714e1
#
_entry.id   8171efcf0c7c5f4e75205885ff9714e1
#
_cell.length_a   1.000
_cell.length_b   1.000
_cell.length_c   1.000
_cell.angle_alpha   90.00
_cell.angle_beta   90.00
_cell.angle_gamma   90.00
#
_symmetry.space_group_name_H-M   'P 1'
#
loop_
_entity.id
_entity.type
_entity.pdbx_description
1 polymer ?
#
loop_
_entity_poly.entity_id
_entity_poly.type
_entity_poly.pdbx_seq_one_letter_code
_entity_poly.pdbx_strand_id
1 'polypeptide(L)'
;DWEAELARLDGMVYDQNTPPLINDRNAESAGQYALDLGSALTQTAALGAINRLIPKDAVVIGSSGSLPGDMQRMWRPYSPDSYNMEYGYSCMGYEVSGALGQKMAVGEKETYSMVGDGSFVMLHSELLTAVQEKIKINICLFDNAGFGCINNLQTGQGNDSLCTELRYRTATGKHDGSFLHVDYRGVSKGRPVRRLGV
;
A
#
# COMPACT_ATOMS: atom_id res chain seq x y z
N ASP A 1 -32.60 -5.94 13.70
CA ASP A 1 -32.07 -5.09 14.79
C ASP A 1 -30.54 -5.19 14.82
N TRP A 2 -29.87 -4.08 14.42
CA TRP A 2 -28.42 -4.01 14.32
C TRP A 2 -27.72 -4.16 15.67
N GLU A 3 -28.32 -3.64 16.74
CA GLU A 3 -27.74 -3.70 18.09
C GLU A 3 -27.73 -5.15 18.61
N ALA A 4 -28.81 -5.88 18.38
CA ALA A 4 -28.88 -7.30 18.74
C ALA A 4 -27.89 -8.15 17.92
N GLU A 5 -27.70 -7.84 16.63
CA GLU A 5 -26.74 -8.57 15.78
C GLU A 5 -25.29 -8.22 16.14
N LEU A 6 -24.99 -6.97 16.44
CA LEU A 6 -23.67 -6.56 16.95
C LEU A 6 -23.34 -7.24 18.28
N ALA A 7 -24.28 -7.29 19.20
CA ALA A 7 -24.09 -7.97 20.48
C ALA A 7 -23.88 -9.49 20.29
N ARG A 8 -24.58 -10.10 19.33
CA ARG A 8 -24.36 -11.51 18.96
C ARG A 8 -22.98 -11.76 18.38
N LEU A 9 -22.52 -10.88 17.47
CA LEU A 9 -21.21 -10.93 16.85
C LEU A 9 -20.11 -10.71 17.88
N ASP A 10 -20.29 -9.76 18.77
CA ASP A 10 -19.36 -9.44 19.86
C ASP A 10 -19.12 -10.69 20.75
N GLY A 11 -20.20 -11.38 21.15
CA GLY A 11 -20.10 -12.61 21.90
C GLY A 11 -19.42 -13.76 21.14
N MET A 12 -19.42 -13.74 19.82
CA MET A 12 -18.73 -14.73 18.99
C MET A 12 -17.27 -14.41 18.74
N VAL A 13 -16.92 -13.13 18.60
CA VAL A 13 -15.56 -12.66 18.27
C VAL A 13 -14.68 -12.62 19.52
N TYR A 14 -15.24 -12.29 20.67
CA TYR A 14 -14.52 -12.18 21.93
C TYR A 14 -14.68 -13.40 22.84
N ASP A 15 -15.10 -14.54 22.31
CA ASP A 15 -14.99 -15.78 23.05
C ASP A 15 -13.55 -15.97 23.50
N GLN A 16 -13.35 -16.09 24.82
CA GLN A 16 -12.01 -16.26 25.44
C GLN A 16 -11.28 -17.52 24.95
N ASN A 17 -11.96 -18.37 24.22
CA ASN A 17 -11.41 -19.50 23.49
C ASN A 17 -10.95 -19.12 22.08
N THR A 18 -10.46 -17.90 21.85
CA THR A 18 -9.81 -17.54 20.59
C THR A 18 -8.86 -18.65 20.17
N PRO A 19 -9.04 -19.26 19.01
CA PRO A 19 -8.29 -20.45 18.65
C PRO A 19 -6.78 -20.19 18.75
N PRO A 20 -6.00 -21.15 19.20
CA PRO A 20 -4.52 -21.11 19.24
C PRO A 20 -3.92 -20.62 17.93
N LEU A 21 -4.57 -20.87 16.81
CA LEU A 21 -4.21 -20.46 15.46
C LEU A 21 -3.95 -18.95 15.31
N ILE A 22 -4.65 -18.06 16.03
CA ILE A 22 -4.41 -16.62 15.97
C ILE A 22 -3.13 -16.25 16.72
N ASN A 23 -2.90 -16.88 17.87
CA ASN A 23 -1.69 -16.68 18.66
C ASN A 23 -0.46 -17.19 17.91
N ASP A 24 -0.55 -18.35 17.26
CA ASP A 24 0.52 -18.93 16.45
C ASP A 24 0.84 -18.04 15.25
N ARG A 25 -0.17 -17.54 14.54
CA ARG A 25 0.02 -16.59 13.44
C ARG A 25 0.64 -15.27 13.89
N ASN A 26 0.29 -14.77 15.07
CA ASN A 26 0.89 -13.57 15.63
C ASN A 26 2.37 -13.79 15.98
N ALA A 27 2.73 -14.92 16.54
CA ALA A 27 4.09 -15.29 16.84
C ALA A 27 4.92 -15.49 15.56
N GLU A 28 4.36 -16.17 14.56
CA GLU A 28 4.98 -16.37 13.25
C GLU A 28 5.21 -15.01 12.54
N SER A 29 4.22 -14.13 12.53
CA SER A 29 4.33 -12.80 11.95
C SER A 29 5.36 -11.93 12.67
N ALA A 30 5.47 -12.03 13.99
CA ALA A 30 6.48 -11.34 14.78
C ALA A 30 7.89 -11.86 14.47
N GLY A 31 8.04 -13.17 14.30
CA GLY A 31 9.29 -13.80 13.89
C GLY A 31 9.73 -13.36 12.50
N GLN A 32 8.82 -13.34 11.54
CA GLN A 32 9.10 -12.85 10.18
C GLN A 32 9.44 -11.36 10.16
N TYR A 33 8.73 -10.55 10.93
CA TYR A 33 9.03 -9.13 11.09
C TYR A 33 10.47 -8.91 11.58
N ALA A 34 10.91 -9.68 12.57
CA ALA A 34 12.27 -9.58 13.09
C ALA A 34 13.34 -9.99 12.07
N LEU A 35 13.06 -11.02 11.26
CA LEU A 35 13.96 -11.49 10.20
C LEU A 35 14.11 -10.47 9.08
N ASP A 36 13.01 -9.89 8.62
CA ASP A 36 13.01 -8.94 7.50
C ASP A 36 13.71 -7.61 7.83
N LEU A 37 13.80 -7.25 9.11
CA LEU A 37 14.48 -6.03 9.55
C LEU A 37 16.00 -6.04 9.34
N GLY A 38 16.61 -7.17 9.17
CA GLY A 38 18.07 -7.33 9.03
C GLY A 38 18.52 -7.63 7.59
N SER A 39 17.63 -7.77 6.64
CA SER A 39 17.94 -8.23 5.28
C SER A 39 18.10 -7.08 4.26
N ALA A 40 18.28 -7.43 2.99
CA ALA A 40 18.23 -6.50 1.87
C ALA A 40 16.88 -5.73 1.84
N LEU A 41 16.81 -4.65 1.07
CA LEU A 41 15.59 -3.86 0.93
C LEU A 41 14.48 -4.70 0.29
N THR A 42 13.56 -5.16 1.14
CA THR A 42 12.33 -5.84 0.75
C THR A 42 11.12 -4.97 1.09
N GLN A 43 9.95 -5.27 0.52
CA GLN A 43 8.71 -4.57 0.86
C GLN A 43 8.41 -4.66 2.37
N THR A 44 8.57 -5.85 2.95
CA THR A 44 8.33 -6.09 4.38
C THR A 44 9.34 -5.36 5.27
N ALA A 45 10.63 -5.35 4.90
CA ALA A 45 11.65 -4.58 5.61
C ALA A 45 11.36 -3.08 5.58
N ALA A 46 10.94 -2.55 4.43
CA ALA A 46 10.54 -1.16 4.28
C ALA A 46 9.30 -0.82 5.14
N LEU A 47 8.28 -1.66 5.12
CA LEU A 47 7.09 -1.50 5.96
C LEU A 47 7.45 -1.49 7.45
N GLY A 48 8.30 -2.40 7.89
CA GLY A 48 8.78 -2.44 9.26
C GLY A 48 9.56 -1.19 9.67
N ALA A 49 10.41 -0.67 8.79
CA ALA A 49 11.14 0.57 9.02
C ALA A 49 10.19 1.77 9.12
N ILE A 50 9.24 1.91 8.19
CA ILE A 50 8.25 2.99 8.19
C ILE A 50 7.42 2.93 9.47
N ASN A 51 6.91 1.76 9.86
CA ASN A 51 6.09 1.60 11.06
C ASN A 51 6.79 2.07 12.34
N ARG A 52 8.12 1.93 12.41
CA ARG A 52 8.89 2.42 13.57
C ARG A 52 9.18 3.91 13.53
N LEU A 53 9.28 4.51 12.34
CA LEU A 53 9.73 5.88 12.17
C LEU A 53 8.59 6.90 12.19
N ILE A 54 7.38 6.50 11.79
CA ILE A 54 6.24 7.42 11.76
C ILE A 54 5.70 7.69 13.17
N PRO A 55 5.01 8.84 13.38
CA PRO A 55 4.35 9.13 14.64
C PRO A 55 3.37 8.02 15.04
N LYS A 56 3.26 7.74 16.33
CA LYS A 56 2.38 6.68 16.85
C LYS A 56 0.89 6.94 16.62
N ASP A 57 0.51 8.20 16.51
CA ASP A 57 -0.86 8.64 16.22
C ASP A 57 -1.11 8.85 14.73
N ALA A 58 -0.10 8.60 13.88
CA ALA A 58 -0.23 8.67 12.44
C ALA A 58 -1.25 7.67 11.91
N VAL A 59 -1.92 8.05 10.83
CA VAL A 59 -2.92 7.22 10.15
C VAL A 59 -2.35 6.72 8.83
N VAL A 60 -2.49 5.43 8.57
CA VAL A 60 -2.06 4.82 7.32
C VAL A 60 -3.25 4.33 6.50
N ILE A 61 -3.15 4.49 5.19
CA ILE A 61 -4.14 4.06 4.21
C ILE A 61 -3.45 3.17 3.18
N GLY A 62 -4.11 2.07 2.85
CA GLY A 62 -3.71 1.18 1.76
C GLY A 62 -4.94 0.53 1.12
N SER A 63 -4.77 -0.08 -0.03
CA SER A 63 -5.87 -0.73 -0.73
C SER A 63 -5.42 -1.97 -1.49
N SER A 64 -4.63 -1.83 -2.54
CA SER A 64 -4.47 -2.88 -3.54
C SER A 64 -3.09 -3.52 -3.59
N GLY A 65 -3.02 -4.67 -4.23
CA GLY A 65 -1.78 -5.40 -4.49
C GLY A 65 -1.31 -6.25 -3.33
N SER A 66 0.00 -6.48 -3.24
CA SER A 66 0.63 -7.24 -2.16
C SER A 66 0.79 -6.43 -0.87
N LEU A 67 0.80 -5.10 -0.96
CA LEU A 67 1.00 -4.21 0.19
C LEU A 67 -0.01 -4.46 1.32
N PRO A 68 -1.34 -4.51 1.09
CA PRO A 68 -2.31 -4.78 2.16
C PRO A 68 -2.07 -6.12 2.86
N GLY A 69 -1.71 -7.16 2.10
CA GLY A 69 -1.39 -8.48 2.66
C GLY A 69 -0.15 -8.46 3.55
N ASP A 70 0.92 -7.80 3.10
CA ASP A 70 2.13 -7.63 3.90
C ASP A 70 1.88 -6.71 5.10
N MET A 71 1.14 -5.63 4.91
CA MET A 71 0.76 -4.74 6.02
C MET A 71 -0.08 -5.46 7.08
N GLN A 72 -1.02 -6.32 6.68
CA GLN A 72 -1.80 -7.12 7.63
C GLN A 72 -0.91 -8.00 8.51
N ARG A 73 0.18 -8.55 7.96
CA ARG A 73 1.13 -9.39 8.71
C ARG A 73 2.11 -8.57 9.53
N MET A 74 2.64 -7.49 8.95
CA MET A 74 3.82 -6.80 9.46
C MET A 74 3.50 -5.53 10.25
N TRP A 75 2.42 -4.81 9.89
CA TRP A 75 2.10 -3.54 10.52
C TRP A 75 1.65 -3.71 11.97
N ARG A 76 2.09 -2.81 12.82
CA ARG A 76 1.71 -2.77 14.24
C ARG A 76 1.03 -1.42 14.52
N PRO A 77 -0.30 -1.34 14.36
CA PRO A 77 -1.04 -0.12 14.64
C PRO A 77 -1.03 0.19 16.13
N TYR A 78 -0.99 1.46 16.47
CA TYR A 78 -1.02 1.91 17.87
C TYR A 78 -2.46 2.19 18.37
N SER A 79 -3.40 2.39 17.45
CA SER A 79 -4.81 2.56 17.75
C SER A 79 -5.67 1.96 16.62
N PRO A 80 -6.93 1.58 16.88
CA PRO A 80 -7.83 1.07 15.84
C PRO A 80 -7.99 2.01 14.66
N ASP A 81 -8.03 3.33 14.92
CA ASP A 81 -8.25 4.36 13.89
C ASP A 81 -6.99 4.68 13.06
N SER A 82 -5.84 4.12 13.43
CA SER A 82 -4.57 4.42 12.75
C SER A 82 -4.26 3.54 11.54
N TYR A 83 -5.10 2.54 11.26
CA TYR A 83 -4.88 1.57 10.19
C TYR A 83 -6.15 1.38 9.36
N ASN A 84 -6.14 1.93 8.15
CA ASN A 84 -7.30 1.92 7.25
C ASN A 84 -6.93 1.24 5.93
N MET A 85 -7.53 0.07 5.68
CA MET A 85 -7.31 -0.71 4.47
C MET A 85 -8.62 -0.96 3.75
N GLU A 86 -8.66 -0.62 2.48
CA GLU A 86 -9.78 -0.97 1.62
C GLU A 86 -9.55 -2.38 1.05
N TYR A 87 -10.08 -3.39 1.73
CA TYR A 87 -9.97 -4.79 1.30
C TYR A 87 -11.13 -5.24 0.42
N GLY A 88 -12.27 -4.60 0.51
CA GLY A 88 -13.51 -5.09 -0.07
C GLY A 88 -13.45 -5.22 -1.59
N TYR A 89 -12.99 -4.19 -2.25
CA TYR A 89 -12.86 -4.16 -3.71
C TYR A 89 -11.40 -4.04 -4.18
N SER A 90 -10.49 -3.76 -3.29
CA SER A 90 -9.05 -3.64 -3.56
C SER A 90 -8.77 -2.66 -4.72
N CYS A 91 -9.37 -1.47 -4.64
CA CYS A 91 -9.34 -0.48 -5.71
C CYS A 91 -7.97 0.18 -5.84
N MET A 92 -7.28 -0.08 -6.95
CA MET A 92 -6.02 0.60 -7.25
C MET A 92 -6.23 2.11 -7.43
N GLY A 93 -5.38 2.91 -6.78
CA GLY A 93 -5.47 4.38 -6.80
C GLY A 93 -6.27 4.98 -5.62
N TYR A 94 -7.06 4.16 -4.92
CA TYR A 94 -7.76 4.61 -3.71
C TYR A 94 -6.80 5.18 -2.65
N GLU A 95 -5.59 4.67 -2.58
CA GLU A 95 -4.61 4.98 -1.53
C GLU A 95 -4.31 6.49 -1.45
N VAL A 96 -4.29 7.18 -2.58
CA VAL A 96 -4.02 8.63 -2.63
C VAL A 96 -5.25 9.43 -2.23
N SER A 97 -6.40 9.15 -2.84
CA SER A 97 -7.67 9.82 -2.53
C SER A 97 -8.14 9.52 -1.11
N GLY A 98 -7.99 8.27 -0.68
CA GLY A 98 -8.30 7.84 0.69
C GLY A 98 -7.44 8.55 1.73
N ALA A 99 -6.13 8.74 1.46
CA ALA A 99 -5.24 9.48 2.34
C ALA A 99 -5.64 10.96 2.45
N LEU A 100 -6.05 11.58 1.33
CA LEU A 100 -6.55 12.95 1.36
C LEU A 100 -7.84 13.05 2.19
N GLY A 101 -8.83 12.20 1.92
CA GLY A 101 -10.09 12.18 2.68
C GLY A 101 -9.87 11.91 4.16
N GLN A 102 -8.99 10.97 4.50
CA GLN A 102 -8.64 10.68 5.89
C GLN A 102 -7.96 11.88 6.56
N LYS A 103 -7.03 12.55 5.87
CA LYS A 103 -6.38 13.75 6.40
C LYS A 103 -7.38 14.88 6.69
N MET A 104 -8.37 15.05 5.83
CA MET A 104 -9.45 16.02 6.08
C MET A 104 -10.28 15.66 7.32
N ALA A 105 -10.46 14.37 7.60
CA ALA A 105 -11.22 13.90 8.75
C ALA A 105 -10.45 13.97 10.09
N VAL A 106 -9.14 13.67 10.07
CA VAL A 106 -8.34 13.59 11.31
C VAL A 106 -7.57 14.86 11.65
N GLY A 107 -7.64 15.89 10.82
CA GLY A 107 -7.05 17.20 11.06
C GLY A 107 -5.52 17.15 11.14
N GLU A 108 -4.95 17.41 12.32
CA GLU A 108 -3.52 17.59 12.50
C GLU A 108 -2.68 16.29 12.44
N LYS A 109 -3.31 15.12 12.58
CA LYS A 109 -2.57 13.84 12.52
C LYS A 109 -1.87 13.66 11.17
N GLU A 110 -0.65 13.15 11.20
CA GLU A 110 0.06 12.78 9.98
C GLU A 110 -0.63 11.59 9.30
N THR A 111 -0.83 11.70 8.00
CA THR A 111 -1.51 10.68 7.18
C THR A 111 -0.55 10.18 6.11
N TYR A 112 -0.47 8.85 5.97
CA TYR A 112 0.43 8.16 5.06
C TYR A 112 -0.35 7.26 4.11
N SER A 113 -0.16 7.47 2.81
CA SER A 113 -0.62 6.56 1.76
C SER A 113 0.46 5.51 1.50
N MET A 114 0.11 4.23 1.62
CA MET A 114 0.97 3.10 1.26
C MET A 114 0.54 2.59 -0.11
N VAL A 115 1.30 2.91 -1.15
CA VAL A 115 0.86 2.73 -2.54
C VAL A 115 1.96 2.14 -3.42
N GLY A 116 1.61 1.16 -4.25
CA GLY A 116 2.47 0.66 -5.32
C GLY A 116 2.53 1.65 -6.50
N ASP A 117 3.63 1.63 -7.25
CA ASP A 117 3.84 2.51 -8.40
C ASP A 117 2.74 2.34 -9.47
N GLY A 118 2.35 1.11 -9.79
CA GLY A 118 1.25 0.85 -10.72
C GLY A 118 -0.08 1.46 -10.26
N SER A 119 -0.43 1.31 -8.99
CA SER A 119 -1.63 1.91 -8.39
C SER A 119 -1.55 3.44 -8.40
N PHE A 120 -0.41 4.00 -8.04
CA PHE A 120 -0.16 5.44 -8.05
C PHE A 120 -0.35 6.05 -9.45
N VAL A 121 0.20 5.42 -10.48
CA VAL A 121 0.07 5.91 -11.87
C VAL A 121 -1.37 5.90 -12.34
N MET A 122 -2.18 4.94 -11.89
CA MET A 122 -3.59 4.86 -12.29
C MET A 122 -4.43 6.03 -11.78
N LEU A 123 -4.23 6.47 -10.53
CA LEU A 123 -5.07 7.50 -9.94
C LEU A 123 -4.30 8.32 -8.87
N HIS A 124 -3.49 9.26 -9.32
CA HIS A 124 -2.79 10.20 -8.44
C HIS A 124 -3.33 11.65 -8.57
N SER A 125 -4.41 11.85 -9.31
CA SER A 125 -4.96 13.19 -9.61
C SER A 125 -5.34 13.98 -8.36
N GLU A 126 -5.70 13.29 -7.26
CA GLU A 126 -6.08 13.93 -6.00
C GLU A 126 -4.91 14.64 -5.29
N LEU A 127 -3.69 14.45 -5.77
CA LEU A 127 -2.57 15.32 -5.38
C LEU A 127 -2.81 16.78 -5.78
N LEU A 128 -3.52 17.01 -6.89
CA LEU A 128 -3.89 18.37 -7.29
C LEU A 128 -4.86 18.98 -6.28
N THR A 129 -5.88 18.23 -5.88
CA THR A 129 -6.82 18.64 -4.83
C THR A 129 -6.09 18.92 -3.52
N ALA A 130 -5.18 18.05 -3.10
CA ALA A 130 -4.37 18.25 -1.90
C ALA A 130 -3.58 19.58 -1.95
N VAL A 131 -3.00 19.90 -3.11
CA VAL A 131 -2.28 21.17 -3.32
C VAL A 131 -3.24 22.36 -3.29
N GLN A 132 -4.40 22.29 -3.95
CA GLN A 132 -5.41 23.34 -3.98
C GLN A 132 -5.93 23.66 -2.57
N GLU A 133 -6.20 22.62 -1.79
CA GLU A 133 -6.70 22.74 -0.42
C GLU A 133 -5.59 22.98 0.62
N LYS A 134 -4.31 22.99 0.20
CA LYS A 134 -3.13 23.12 1.07
C LYS A 134 -3.08 22.02 2.14
N ILE A 135 -3.54 20.84 1.81
CA ILE A 135 -3.57 19.68 2.69
C ILE A 135 -2.32 18.85 2.42
N LYS A 136 -1.53 18.59 3.46
CA LYS A 136 -0.35 17.74 3.39
C LYS A 136 -0.75 16.29 3.63
N ILE A 137 -0.40 15.41 2.69
CA ILE A 137 -0.39 13.95 2.84
C ILE A 137 1.01 13.42 2.56
N ASN A 138 1.38 12.29 3.13
CA ASN A 138 2.65 11.62 2.90
C ASN A 138 2.42 10.42 2.00
N ILE A 139 3.16 10.32 0.90
CA ILE A 139 3.08 9.20 -0.03
C ILE A 139 4.30 8.30 0.16
N CYS A 140 4.08 7.09 0.65
CA CYS A 140 5.06 6.01 0.68
C CYS A 140 4.85 5.15 -0.55
N LEU A 141 5.63 5.44 -1.59
CA LEU A 141 5.53 4.75 -2.88
C LEU A 141 6.51 3.59 -2.94
N PHE A 142 5.99 2.41 -3.24
CA PHE A 142 6.74 1.16 -3.42
C PHE A 142 6.86 0.89 -4.92
N ASP A 143 8.04 1.18 -5.45
CA ASP A 143 8.35 1.06 -6.88
C ASP A 143 8.89 -0.34 -7.18
N ASN A 144 8.12 -1.12 -7.92
CA ASN A 144 8.53 -2.40 -8.49
C ASN A 144 8.43 -2.42 -10.02
N ALA A 145 8.32 -1.24 -10.62
CA ALA A 145 8.19 -1.01 -12.06
C ALA A 145 6.98 -1.71 -12.69
N GLY A 146 5.82 -1.66 -12.01
CA GLY A 146 4.59 -2.19 -12.58
C GLY A 146 3.50 -2.59 -11.60
N PHE A 147 2.73 -3.58 -12.02
CA PHE A 147 1.63 -4.20 -11.27
C PHE A 147 2.10 -5.53 -10.68
N GLY A 148 3.06 -5.47 -9.75
CA GLY A 148 3.81 -6.64 -9.29
C GLY A 148 2.95 -7.78 -8.76
N CYS A 149 1.87 -7.50 -8.01
CA CYS A 149 0.95 -8.53 -7.54
C CYS A 149 0.26 -9.25 -8.70
N ILE A 150 -0.24 -8.49 -9.69
CA ILE A 150 -0.90 -9.06 -10.86
C ILE A 150 0.09 -9.84 -11.73
N ASN A 151 1.32 -9.31 -11.88
CA ASN A 151 2.39 -10.00 -12.59
C ASN A 151 2.72 -11.36 -11.94
N ASN A 152 2.81 -11.40 -10.62
CA ASN A 152 3.06 -12.64 -9.88
C ASN A 152 1.93 -13.67 -10.06
N LEU A 153 0.68 -13.23 -10.09
CA LEU A 153 -0.46 -14.10 -10.40
C LEU A 153 -0.39 -14.64 -11.83
N GLN A 154 -0.04 -13.79 -12.79
CA GLN A 154 0.09 -14.17 -14.19
C GLN A 154 1.21 -15.19 -14.41
N THR A 155 2.40 -14.91 -13.89
CA THR A 155 3.56 -15.79 -14.04
C THR A 155 3.43 -17.07 -13.20
N GLY A 156 2.77 -16.99 -12.04
CA GLY A 156 2.45 -18.15 -11.21
C GLY A 156 1.51 -19.18 -11.88
N GLN A 157 0.77 -18.75 -12.92
CA GLN A 157 -0.04 -19.63 -13.77
C GLN A 157 0.72 -20.12 -15.01
N GLY A 158 2.02 -19.86 -15.11
CA GLY A 158 2.86 -20.27 -16.25
C GLY A 158 2.73 -19.37 -17.47
N ASN A 159 2.15 -18.18 -17.34
CA ASN A 159 2.07 -17.21 -18.43
C ASN A 159 3.24 -16.22 -18.38
N ASP A 160 3.65 -15.72 -19.54
CA ASP A 160 4.62 -14.63 -19.62
C ASP A 160 4.00 -13.33 -19.07
N SER A 161 4.84 -12.41 -18.60
CA SER A 161 4.40 -11.06 -18.22
C SER A 161 3.82 -10.35 -19.42
N LEU A 162 2.53 -9.96 -19.33
CA LEU A 162 1.83 -9.25 -20.38
C LEU A 162 1.21 -7.96 -19.83
N CYS A 163 1.78 -6.81 -20.19
CA CYS A 163 1.32 -5.47 -19.79
C CYS A 163 1.26 -5.24 -18.26
N THR A 164 1.92 -6.06 -17.48
CA THR A 164 1.97 -5.98 -16.01
C THR A 164 3.27 -5.37 -15.49
N GLU A 165 4.26 -5.18 -16.36
CA GLU A 165 5.50 -4.50 -16.06
C GLU A 165 5.62 -3.21 -16.90
N LEU A 166 6.16 -2.17 -16.31
CA LEU A 166 6.44 -0.90 -17.01
C LEU A 166 7.78 -1.04 -17.75
N ARG A 167 7.71 -1.43 -19.03
CA ARG A 167 8.88 -1.64 -19.88
C ARG A 167 8.79 -0.84 -21.16
N TYR A 168 9.95 -0.49 -21.69
CA TYR A 168 10.04 0.09 -23.03
C TYR A 168 9.64 -0.96 -24.09
N ARG A 169 9.00 -0.45 -25.15
CA ARG A 169 8.69 -1.26 -26.33
C ARG A 169 9.97 -1.54 -27.11
N THR A 170 10.15 -2.79 -27.54
CA THR A 170 11.27 -3.19 -28.41
C THR A 170 10.90 -3.10 -29.90
N ALA A 171 11.89 -3.32 -30.76
CA ALA A 171 11.69 -3.38 -32.22
C ALA A 171 10.74 -4.51 -32.67
N THR A 172 10.54 -5.52 -31.82
CA THR A 172 9.56 -6.61 -32.06
C THR A 172 8.10 -6.15 -31.85
N GLY A 173 7.88 -4.93 -31.37
CA GLY A 173 6.57 -4.40 -31.02
C GLY A 173 6.06 -4.83 -29.63
N LYS A 174 6.81 -5.61 -28.88
CA LYS A 174 6.46 -6.05 -27.51
C LYS A 174 7.02 -5.10 -26.47
N HIS A 175 6.42 -5.08 -25.27
CA HIS A 175 6.90 -4.36 -24.08
C HIS A 175 7.80 -5.30 -23.26
N ASP A 176 8.91 -5.72 -23.84
CA ASP A 176 9.89 -6.64 -23.27
C ASP A 176 11.31 -6.04 -23.19
N GLY A 177 11.43 -4.72 -23.34
CA GLY A 177 12.66 -3.97 -23.17
C GLY A 177 13.06 -3.75 -21.72
N SER A 178 13.97 -2.80 -21.49
CA SER A 178 14.35 -2.42 -20.12
C SER A 178 13.17 -1.81 -19.34
N PHE A 179 13.26 -1.85 -18.01
CA PHE A 179 12.27 -1.21 -17.16
C PHE A 179 12.23 0.30 -17.38
N LEU A 180 11.01 0.86 -17.33
CA LEU A 180 10.79 2.30 -17.38
C LEU A 180 11.03 2.89 -15.99
N HIS A 181 12.01 3.80 -15.89
CA HIS A 181 12.24 4.54 -14.66
C HIS A 181 11.43 5.84 -14.65
N VAL A 182 10.52 5.97 -13.68
CA VAL A 182 9.66 7.14 -13.51
C VAL A 182 10.15 7.99 -12.34
N ASP A 183 10.30 9.29 -12.55
CA ASP A 183 10.58 10.22 -11.45
C ASP A 183 9.27 10.57 -10.70
N TYR A 184 8.80 9.67 -9.86
CA TYR A 184 7.61 9.85 -9.04
C TYR A 184 7.71 11.06 -8.10
N ARG A 185 8.94 11.42 -7.66
CA ARG A 185 9.15 12.60 -6.82
C ARG A 185 8.96 13.89 -7.61
N GLY A 186 9.32 13.89 -8.89
CA GLY A 186 9.06 14.99 -9.81
C GLY A 186 7.56 15.18 -10.06
N VAL A 187 6.84 14.10 -10.27
CA VAL A 187 5.37 14.10 -10.42
C VAL A 187 4.69 14.70 -9.20
N SER A 188 5.05 14.28 -8.00
CA SER A 188 4.44 14.77 -6.76
C SER A 188 4.74 16.25 -6.44
N LYS A 189 5.79 16.82 -7.03
CA LYS A 189 6.19 18.22 -6.83
C LYS A 189 5.66 19.17 -7.91
N GLY A 190 4.78 18.70 -8.79
CA GLY A 190 4.26 19.49 -9.89
C GLY A 190 5.33 19.94 -10.90
N ARG A 191 6.50 19.31 -10.90
CA ARG A 191 7.53 19.60 -11.91
C ARG A 191 7.17 18.90 -13.21
N PRO A 192 7.24 19.60 -14.35
CA PRO A 192 7.04 18.94 -15.63
C PRO A 192 8.08 17.82 -15.76
N VAL A 193 7.62 16.63 -16.12
CA VAL A 193 8.50 15.51 -16.47
C VAL A 193 9.43 16.03 -17.57
N ARG A 194 10.73 16.11 -17.31
CA ARG A 194 11.70 16.44 -18.38
C ARG A 194 11.52 15.36 -19.43
N ARG A 195 11.06 15.76 -20.63
CA ARG A 195 11.14 14.90 -21.80
C ARG A 195 12.61 14.51 -21.93
N LEU A 196 12.92 13.25 -21.69
CA LEU A 196 14.16 12.69 -22.18
C LEU A 196 14.05 12.75 -23.69
N GLY A 197 14.84 13.63 -24.30
CA GLY A 197 14.92 13.71 -25.76
C GLY A 197 15.31 12.34 -26.30
N VAL A 198 14.54 11.87 -27.25
CA VAL A 198 14.85 10.74 -28.11
C VAL A 198 15.94 11.21 -29.09
#